data_76a824700a06d4a9c8e0e0c7c114eec3
#
_entry.id   76a824700a06d4a9c8e0e0c7c114eec3
#
_cell.length_a   1.000
_cell.length_b   1.000
_cell.length_c   1.000
_cell.angle_alpha   90.00
_cell.angle_beta   90.00
_cell.angle_gamma   90.00
#
_symmetry.space_group_name_H-M   'P 1'
#
loop_
_entity.id
_entity.type
_entity.pdbx_description
1 polymer ?
#
loop_
_entity_poly.entity_id
_entity_poly.type
_entity_poly.pdbx_seq_one_letter_code
_entity_poly.pdbx_strand_id
1 'polypeptide(L)'
;MTINKFHPQTLSVRAGSEMTAYGENSEALFLNSSFRFDSAAQAAARFGGSEPGNIYSRFTNPTVTMFQNKLAALEGAEQCVATSTGMSAILACVMGLCSAGDHIVASRSIFGTSVQLFSNILARWGLQVSFVSLTDLAEWQSAVTDHTKLFFVETPSNPLTEVCDIAALADIAHKAGAQLVVDNCFCTPAIQQPLALGADIIIHSATKYIDGQGRCLGGAVLGSKALMEPVYGFLRTAGVTMSAFNAWVFLKGLETLYVRMDAHARNALALATWLEQQPGVARVYYPGLSSHPQYALAMSQQSSGGGIVSFEVRAKAGQTPQQAAWALIDATKLISITANLGDAKSTITHPATTTHSRVTAEARTAAGIVDGLVRIAVGLEHIDDLKSDLSMLTALA
;
A
#
# COMPACT_ATOMS: atom_id res chain seq x y z
N MET A 1 -15.52 1.56 25.65
CA MET A 1 -16.42 2.02 24.59
C MET A 1 -16.43 0.98 23.48
N THR A 2 -17.60 0.50 23.05
CA THR A 2 -17.70 -0.41 21.90
C THR A 2 -17.39 0.39 20.64
N ILE A 3 -16.17 0.27 20.13
CA ILE A 3 -15.57 1.07 19.04
C ILE A 3 -16.35 0.93 17.72
N ASN A 4 -17.04 -0.19 17.49
CA ASN A 4 -17.75 -0.51 16.23
C ASN A 4 -19.00 0.37 15.89
N LYS A 5 -19.26 1.44 16.64
CA LYS A 5 -20.40 2.34 16.40
C LYS A 5 -20.02 3.71 15.84
N PHE A 6 -18.74 4.00 15.67
CA PHE A 6 -18.30 5.32 15.22
C PHE A 6 -17.97 5.32 13.72
N HIS A 7 -18.16 6.48 13.11
CA HIS A 7 -17.73 6.71 11.72
C HIS A 7 -16.19 6.63 11.59
N PRO A 8 -15.67 6.24 10.41
CA PRO A 8 -14.23 6.09 10.18
C PRO A 8 -13.39 7.33 10.55
N GLN A 9 -13.89 8.54 10.31
CA GLN A 9 -13.22 9.78 10.70
C GLN A 9 -13.06 9.92 12.21
N THR A 10 -14.04 9.45 12.99
CA THR A 10 -13.93 9.40 14.45
C THR A 10 -12.96 8.31 14.91
N LEU A 11 -12.98 7.16 14.24
CA LEU A 11 -12.04 6.07 14.51
C LEU A 11 -10.59 6.50 14.24
N SER A 12 -10.33 7.23 13.15
CA SER A 12 -8.98 7.70 12.82
C SER A 12 -8.38 8.58 13.92
N VAL A 13 -9.20 9.37 14.60
CA VAL A 13 -8.75 10.26 15.69
C VAL A 13 -8.71 9.56 17.05
N ARG A 14 -9.63 8.61 17.33
CA ARG A 14 -9.89 8.10 18.69
C ARG A 14 -9.59 6.62 18.91
N ALA A 15 -9.56 5.79 17.85
CA ALA A 15 -9.35 4.36 18.03
C ALA A 15 -7.91 4.04 18.46
N GLY A 16 -7.76 3.00 19.28
CA GLY A 16 -6.46 2.46 19.67
C GLY A 16 -5.66 3.30 20.66
N SER A 17 -6.10 4.51 20.99
CA SER A 17 -5.39 5.37 21.95
C SER A 17 -5.62 4.90 23.39
N GLU A 18 -4.52 4.68 24.11
CA GLU A 18 -4.51 4.31 25.53
C GLU A 18 -3.78 5.41 26.32
N MET A 19 -4.42 5.88 27.39
CA MET A 19 -3.81 6.85 28.31
C MET A 19 -2.99 6.11 29.38
N THR A 20 -1.87 6.71 29.79
CA THR A 20 -1.10 6.22 30.93
C THR A 20 -1.68 6.75 32.25
N ALA A 21 -1.01 6.42 33.35
CA ALA A 21 -1.37 6.94 34.68
C ALA A 21 -1.27 8.48 34.80
N TYR A 22 -0.66 9.14 33.82
CA TYR A 22 -0.53 10.62 33.81
C TYR A 22 -1.74 11.32 33.15
N GLY A 23 -2.63 10.59 32.46
CA GLY A 23 -3.86 11.15 31.89
C GLY A 23 -3.63 12.06 30.69
N GLU A 24 -2.58 11.85 29.93
CA GLU A 24 -2.26 12.61 28.72
C GLU A 24 -3.34 12.46 27.63
N ASN A 25 -3.62 13.52 26.90
CA ASN A 25 -4.62 13.50 25.80
C ASN A 25 -4.05 13.03 24.47
N SER A 26 -2.73 13.05 24.30
CA SER A 26 -2.04 12.56 23.10
C SER A 26 -1.26 11.28 23.44
N GLU A 27 -1.14 10.38 22.49
CA GLU A 27 -0.51 9.09 22.70
C GLU A 27 0.94 9.23 23.17
N ALA A 28 1.29 8.53 24.23
CA ALA A 28 2.64 8.50 24.80
C ALA A 28 3.61 7.72 23.89
N LEU A 29 4.85 8.20 23.81
CA LEU A 29 5.93 7.55 23.07
C LEU A 29 6.85 6.76 24.01
N PHE A 30 6.79 5.42 23.91
CA PHE A 30 7.59 4.50 24.73
C PHE A 30 8.89 4.12 24.00
N LEU A 31 9.94 4.94 24.12
CA LEU A 31 11.28 4.68 23.56
C LEU A 31 12.11 3.83 24.53
N ASN A 32 11.79 2.56 24.61
CA ASN A 32 12.55 1.60 25.42
C ASN A 32 12.61 0.24 24.74
N SER A 33 13.64 -0.56 25.08
CA SER A 33 13.80 -1.91 24.53
C SER A 33 13.18 -3.00 25.43
N SER A 34 13.04 -2.76 26.75
CA SER A 34 12.63 -3.77 27.72
C SER A 34 11.72 -3.20 28.80
N PHE A 35 10.96 -4.07 29.45
CA PHE A 35 10.03 -3.75 30.53
C PHE A 35 10.40 -4.49 31.81
N ARG A 36 10.16 -3.87 32.96
CA ARG A 36 10.41 -4.47 34.27
C ARG A 36 9.27 -5.40 34.65
N PHE A 37 9.61 -6.38 35.47
CA PHE A 37 8.67 -7.30 36.13
C PHE A 37 8.73 -7.08 37.63
N ASP A 38 7.61 -7.30 38.31
CA ASP A 38 7.51 -7.18 39.77
C ASP A 38 8.13 -8.38 40.50
N SER A 39 8.24 -9.53 39.79
CA SER A 39 8.85 -10.75 40.33
C SER A 39 9.34 -11.68 39.23
N ALA A 40 10.19 -12.65 39.60
CA ALA A 40 10.59 -13.73 38.69
C ALA A 40 9.40 -14.60 38.25
N ALA A 41 8.41 -14.78 39.11
CA ALA A 41 7.18 -15.51 38.79
C ALA A 41 6.37 -14.77 37.70
N GLN A 42 6.22 -13.44 37.83
CA GLN A 42 5.57 -12.63 36.80
C GLN A 42 6.34 -12.67 35.46
N ALA A 43 7.67 -12.58 35.51
CA ALA A 43 8.48 -12.74 34.31
C ALA A 43 8.21 -14.09 33.61
N ALA A 44 8.23 -15.18 34.37
CA ALA A 44 7.93 -16.51 33.84
C ALA A 44 6.52 -16.60 33.25
N ALA A 45 5.52 -16.04 33.91
CA ALA A 45 4.13 -16.01 33.46
C ALA A 45 3.97 -15.27 32.14
N ARG A 46 4.61 -14.08 31.98
CA ARG A 46 4.56 -13.29 30.76
C ARG A 46 5.31 -13.96 29.59
N PHE A 47 6.50 -14.52 29.84
CA PHE A 47 7.23 -15.27 28.82
C PHE A 47 6.50 -16.54 28.39
N GLY A 48 5.82 -17.22 29.34
CA GLY A 48 4.98 -18.39 29.08
C GLY A 48 3.60 -18.09 28.49
N GLY A 49 3.22 -16.81 28.37
CA GLY A 49 1.92 -16.38 27.79
C GLY A 49 0.70 -16.56 28.73
N SER A 50 0.89 -16.94 29.97
CA SER A 50 -0.19 -17.08 30.97
C SER A 50 -0.61 -15.77 31.61
N GLU A 51 0.22 -14.72 31.54
CA GLU A 51 -0.10 -13.36 31.95
C GLU A 51 0.17 -12.40 30.77
N PRO A 52 -0.79 -11.52 30.38
CA PRO A 52 -0.57 -10.51 29.36
C PRO A 52 0.38 -9.41 29.87
N GLY A 53 1.12 -8.78 28.95
CA GLY A 53 1.98 -7.65 29.29
C GLY A 53 3.16 -7.49 28.36
N ASN A 54 3.84 -6.36 28.51
CA ASN A 54 5.03 -6.07 27.71
C ASN A 54 6.27 -6.76 28.31
N ILE A 55 7.13 -7.27 27.43
CA ILE A 55 8.36 -7.98 27.79
C ILE A 55 9.57 -7.27 27.20
N TYR A 56 9.56 -7.12 25.88
CA TYR A 56 10.64 -6.60 25.06
C TYR A 56 10.06 -5.98 23.80
N SER A 57 10.54 -4.80 23.38
CA SER A 57 9.89 -4.01 22.31
C SER A 57 9.91 -4.68 20.93
N ARG A 58 10.78 -5.68 20.70
CA ARG A 58 10.68 -6.52 19.49
C ARG A 58 9.42 -7.39 19.49
N PHE A 59 8.85 -7.71 20.66
CA PHE A 59 7.62 -8.49 20.80
C PHE A 59 6.42 -7.55 20.86
N THR A 60 6.39 -6.67 21.87
CA THR A 60 5.29 -5.73 22.13
C THR A 60 5.86 -4.40 22.62
N ASN A 61 5.28 -3.32 22.15
CA ASN A 61 5.55 -1.97 22.64
C ASN A 61 4.24 -1.18 22.66
N PRO A 62 3.89 -0.46 23.74
CA PRO A 62 2.60 0.22 23.84
C PRO A 62 2.30 1.16 22.67
N THR A 63 3.29 1.94 22.22
CA THR A 63 3.11 2.86 21.07
C THR A 63 2.84 2.09 19.76
N VAL A 64 3.57 0.99 19.52
CA VAL A 64 3.33 0.13 18.35
C VAL A 64 1.95 -0.52 18.43
N THR A 65 1.54 -0.98 19.62
CA THR A 65 0.21 -1.56 19.85
C THR A 65 -0.90 -0.56 19.56
N MET A 66 -0.76 0.71 19.99
CA MET A 66 -1.74 1.76 19.67
C MET A 66 -1.87 1.98 18.15
N PHE A 67 -0.76 2.02 17.42
CA PHE A 67 -0.78 2.10 15.96
C PHE A 67 -1.50 0.89 15.34
N GLN A 68 -1.15 -0.32 15.76
CA GLN A 68 -1.79 -1.56 15.27
C GLN A 68 -3.31 -1.55 15.52
N ASN A 69 -3.74 -1.19 16.72
CA ASN A 69 -5.16 -1.15 17.08
C ASN A 69 -5.93 -0.10 16.27
N LYS A 70 -5.33 1.09 16.06
CA LYS A 70 -5.95 2.15 15.25
C LYS A 70 -6.11 1.72 13.80
N LEU A 71 -5.06 1.18 13.18
CA LEU A 71 -5.11 0.76 11.78
C LEU A 71 -6.05 -0.45 11.59
N ALA A 72 -6.06 -1.41 12.52
CA ALA A 72 -7.00 -2.53 12.50
C ALA A 72 -8.46 -2.04 12.57
N ALA A 73 -8.76 -1.08 13.46
CA ALA A 73 -10.10 -0.49 13.55
C ALA A 73 -10.54 0.23 12.27
N LEU A 74 -9.61 0.87 11.54
CA LEU A 74 -9.89 1.56 10.29
C LEU A 74 -10.12 0.61 9.12
N GLU A 75 -9.40 -0.50 9.05
CA GLU A 75 -9.57 -1.53 8.01
C GLU A 75 -10.67 -2.55 8.33
N GLY A 76 -11.22 -2.54 9.55
CA GLY A 76 -12.19 -3.55 9.99
C GLY A 76 -11.54 -4.91 10.27
N ALA A 77 -10.24 -4.96 10.51
CA ALA A 77 -9.50 -6.17 10.82
C ALA A 77 -9.57 -6.53 12.32
N GLU A 78 -9.43 -7.82 12.64
CA GLU A 78 -9.33 -8.27 14.03
C GLU A 78 -7.96 -7.97 14.65
N GLN A 79 -6.90 -8.02 13.83
CA GLN A 79 -5.52 -7.82 14.27
C GLN A 79 -4.66 -7.18 13.19
N CYS A 80 -3.70 -6.38 13.64
CA CYS A 80 -2.64 -5.79 12.82
C CYS A 80 -1.27 -6.20 13.36
N VAL A 81 -0.33 -6.49 12.48
CA VAL A 81 1.09 -6.75 12.77
C VAL A 81 1.92 -5.67 12.09
N ALA A 82 2.49 -4.76 12.87
CA ALA A 82 3.29 -3.64 12.37
C ALA A 82 4.74 -4.07 12.10
N THR A 83 5.25 -3.72 10.92
CA THR A 83 6.57 -4.09 10.43
C THR A 83 7.45 -2.88 10.10
N SER A 84 8.75 -3.09 9.97
CA SER A 84 9.73 -2.02 9.71
C SER A 84 9.56 -1.33 8.34
N THR A 85 8.98 -2.01 7.36
CA THR A 85 8.74 -1.50 6.00
C THR A 85 7.57 -2.24 5.34
N GLY A 86 7.00 -1.70 4.24
CA GLY A 86 6.02 -2.44 3.42
C GLY A 86 6.55 -3.75 2.87
N MET A 87 7.84 -3.80 2.45
CA MET A 87 8.46 -5.05 2.00
C MET A 87 8.61 -6.07 3.12
N SER A 88 8.87 -5.63 4.36
CA SER A 88 8.87 -6.50 5.54
C SER A 88 7.47 -7.03 5.86
N ALA A 89 6.41 -6.27 5.56
CA ALA A 89 5.03 -6.72 5.70
C ALA A 89 4.74 -7.87 4.72
N ILE A 90 5.09 -7.70 3.44
CA ILE A 90 4.94 -8.76 2.44
C ILE A 90 5.76 -10.00 2.83
N LEU A 91 7.02 -9.82 3.22
CA LEU A 91 7.89 -10.92 3.67
C LEU A 91 7.27 -11.65 4.88
N ALA A 92 6.83 -10.91 5.91
CA ALA A 92 6.24 -11.51 7.11
C ALA A 92 4.94 -12.26 6.83
N CYS A 93 4.10 -11.73 5.94
CA CYS A 93 2.89 -12.38 5.48
C CYS A 93 3.22 -13.75 4.84
N VAL A 94 4.10 -13.76 3.83
CA VAL A 94 4.43 -14.99 3.11
C VAL A 94 5.17 -15.99 4.00
N MET A 95 6.18 -15.56 4.76
CA MET A 95 6.96 -16.46 5.62
C MET A 95 6.17 -16.97 6.83
N GLY A 96 5.13 -16.25 7.24
CA GLY A 96 4.22 -16.69 8.30
C GLY A 96 3.17 -17.70 7.83
N LEU A 97 2.77 -17.62 6.56
CA LEU A 97 1.61 -18.37 6.04
C LEU A 97 1.97 -19.45 5.02
N CYS A 98 3.18 -19.42 4.44
CA CYS A 98 3.62 -20.37 3.44
C CYS A 98 4.86 -21.16 3.93
N SER A 99 4.99 -22.36 3.39
CA SER A 99 6.11 -23.28 3.58
C SER A 99 6.82 -23.58 2.24
N ALA A 100 7.95 -24.27 2.30
CA ALA A 100 8.61 -24.77 1.09
C ALA A 100 7.67 -25.73 0.34
N GLY A 101 7.53 -25.53 -0.96
CA GLY A 101 6.60 -26.29 -1.82
C GLY A 101 5.25 -25.61 -2.02
N ASP A 102 4.88 -24.64 -1.18
CA ASP A 102 3.64 -23.90 -1.36
C ASP A 102 3.72 -22.94 -2.56
N HIS A 103 2.54 -22.61 -3.10
CA HIS A 103 2.38 -21.83 -4.31
C HIS A 103 1.60 -20.53 -4.04
N ILE A 104 2.04 -19.44 -4.69
CA ILE A 104 1.35 -18.15 -4.74
C ILE A 104 0.94 -17.84 -6.17
N VAL A 105 -0.32 -17.45 -6.38
CA VAL A 105 -0.73 -16.77 -7.60
C VAL A 105 -0.65 -15.26 -7.36
N ALA A 106 0.11 -14.53 -8.14
CA ALA A 106 0.32 -13.10 -7.98
C ALA A 106 0.00 -12.34 -9.26
N SER A 107 -0.53 -11.13 -9.13
CA SER A 107 -0.61 -10.23 -10.29
C SER A 107 0.77 -9.87 -10.82
N ARG A 108 0.94 -9.83 -12.16
CA ARG A 108 2.17 -9.30 -12.78
C ARG A 108 2.31 -7.78 -12.63
N SER A 109 1.22 -7.11 -12.24
CA SER A 109 1.17 -5.65 -12.04
C SER A 109 1.45 -5.23 -10.58
N ILE A 110 2.05 -6.09 -9.74
CA ILE A 110 2.51 -5.74 -8.40
C ILE A 110 3.84 -4.99 -8.45
N PHE A 111 4.17 -4.30 -7.36
CA PHE A 111 5.43 -3.55 -7.25
C PHE A 111 6.65 -4.40 -7.61
N GLY A 112 7.53 -3.88 -8.48
CA GLY A 112 8.66 -4.63 -9.04
C GLY A 112 9.59 -5.27 -8.00
N THR A 113 9.75 -4.66 -6.80
CA THR A 113 10.52 -5.27 -5.71
C THR A 113 9.79 -6.49 -5.11
N SER A 114 8.46 -6.52 -5.12
CA SER A 114 7.68 -7.70 -4.71
C SER A 114 7.85 -8.85 -5.68
N VAL A 115 7.91 -8.54 -7.00
CA VAL A 115 8.26 -9.54 -8.03
C VAL A 115 9.64 -10.13 -7.75
N GLN A 116 10.65 -9.28 -7.45
CA GLN A 116 12.00 -9.74 -7.12
C GLN A 116 12.03 -10.57 -5.82
N LEU A 117 11.26 -10.19 -4.80
CA LEU A 117 11.14 -10.95 -3.57
C LEU A 117 10.62 -12.36 -3.85
N PHE A 118 9.55 -12.50 -4.61
CA PHE A 118 8.94 -13.79 -4.92
C PHE A 118 9.81 -14.64 -5.84
N SER A 119 10.24 -14.10 -6.98
CA SER A 119 10.95 -14.85 -8.03
C SER A 119 12.39 -15.20 -7.69
N ASN A 120 13.11 -14.33 -6.95
CA ASN A 120 14.55 -14.47 -6.77
C ASN A 120 14.97 -14.82 -5.34
N ILE A 121 14.22 -14.36 -4.34
CA ILE A 121 14.58 -14.58 -2.94
C ILE A 121 13.82 -15.80 -2.41
N LEU A 122 12.50 -15.75 -2.39
CA LEU A 122 11.68 -16.80 -1.79
C LEU A 122 11.66 -18.08 -2.62
N ALA A 123 11.83 -17.99 -3.95
CA ALA A 123 11.98 -19.16 -4.82
C ALA A 123 13.17 -20.05 -4.42
N ARG A 124 14.27 -19.47 -3.88
CA ARG A 124 15.43 -20.24 -3.36
C ARG A 124 15.06 -21.08 -2.14
N TRP A 125 13.98 -20.71 -1.45
CA TRP A 125 13.49 -21.42 -0.27
C TRP A 125 12.32 -22.36 -0.59
N GLY A 126 12.09 -22.59 -1.90
CA GLY A 126 11.12 -23.57 -2.40
C GLY A 126 9.71 -23.00 -2.62
N LEU A 127 9.50 -21.70 -2.47
CA LEU A 127 8.22 -21.08 -2.81
C LEU A 127 8.02 -21.07 -4.33
N GLN A 128 6.83 -21.48 -4.79
CA GLN A 128 6.45 -21.42 -6.20
C GLN A 128 5.55 -20.21 -6.44
N VAL A 129 5.71 -19.54 -7.59
CA VAL A 129 4.89 -18.36 -7.92
C VAL A 129 4.48 -18.38 -9.38
N SER A 130 3.19 -18.17 -9.65
CA SER A 130 2.63 -17.90 -10.98
C SER A 130 2.19 -16.45 -11.09
N PHE A 131 2.68 -15.74 -12.11
CA PHE A 131 2.27 -14.35 -12.38
C PHE A 131 1.22 -14.31 -13.49
N VAL A 132 0.09 -13.67 -13.18
CA VAL A 132 -1.11 -13.59 -14.04
C VAL A 132 -1.52 -12.14 -14.29
N SER A 133 -2.41 -11.90 -15.26
CA SER A 133 -3.00 -10.57 -15.48
C SER A 133 -3.80 -10.14 -14.26
N LEU A 134 -3.72 -8.86 -13.88
CA LEU A 134 -4.51 -8.32 -12.77
C LEU A 134 -6.03 -8.46 -13.01
N THR A 135 -6.45 -8.31 -14.26
CA THR A 135 -7.86 -8.14 -14.65
C THR A 135 -8.47 -9.35 -15.31
N ASP A 136 -7.69 -10.38 -15.67
CA ASP A 136 -8.18 -11.59 -16.31
C ASP A 136 -8.41 -12.70 -15.27
N LEU A 137 -9.64 -12.81 -14.79
CA LEU A 137 -10.03 -13.82 -13.80
C LEU A 137 -9.83 -15.28 -14.29
N ALA A 138 -9.82 -15.52 -15.61
CA ALA A 138 -9.57 -16.84 -16.16
C ALA A 138 -8.10 -17.26 -16.00
N GLU A 139 -7.14 -16.30 -16.16
CA GLU A 139 -5.73 -16.56 -15.85
C GLU A 139 -5.55 -16.92 -14.37
N TRP A 140 -6.23 -16.21 -13.44
CA TRP A 140 -6.16 -16.51 -12.00
C TRP A 140 -6.65 -17.93 -11.70
N GLN A 141 -7.79 -18.31 -12.27
CA GLN A 141 -8.36 -19.63 -12.08
C GLN A 141 -7.47 -20.74 -12.66
N SER A 142 -6.91 -20.51 -13.84
CA SER A 142 -6.04 -21.49 -14.53
C SER A 142 -4.68 -21.68 -13.84
N ALA A 143 -4.21 -20.70 -13.09
CA ALA A 143 -2.94 -20.76 -12.37
C ALA A 143 -3.02 -21.50 -11.02
N VAL A 144 -4.22 -21.87 -10.55
CA VAL A 144 -4.41 -22.60 -9.30
C VAL A 144 -3.78 -23.98 -9.38
N THR A 145 -3.10 -24.41 -8.32
CA THR A 145 -2.57 -25.75 -8.11
C THR A 145 -3.01 -26.28 -6.73
N ASP A 146 -2.82 -27.55 -6.46
CA ASP A 146 -3.12 -28.17 -5.15
C ASP A 146 -2.25 -27.57 -4.00
N HIS A 147 -1.18 -26.87 -4.36
CA HIS A 147 -0.26 -26.21 -3.41
C HIS A 147 -0.54 -24.71 -3.27
N THR A 148 -1.55 -24.16 -3.94
CA THR A 148 -1.86 -22.73 -3.87
C THR A 148 -2.34 -22.34 -2.48
N LYS A 149 -1.64 -21.41 -1.82
CA LYS A 149 -1.97 -20.90 -0.48
C LYS A 149 -2.40 -19.43 -0.48
N LEU A 150 -1.80 -18.62 -1.34
CA LEU A 150 -2.08 -17.19 -1.38
C LEU A 150 -2.36 -16.73 -2.82
N PHE A 151 -3.31 -15.83 -2.94
CA PHE A 151 -3.48 -14.93 -4.07
C PHE A 151 -2.96 -13.56 -3.62
N PHE A 152 -2.11 -12.91 -4.42
CA PHE A 152 -1.51 -11.64 -4.06
C PHE A 152 -1.74 -10.58 -5.13
N VAL A 153 -2.42 -9.49 -4.76
CA VAL A 153 -2.72 -8.36 -5.66
C VAL A 153 -2.32 -7.03 -5.05
N GLU A 154 -1.98 -6.07 -5.90
CA GLU A 154 -1.92 -4.65 -5.63
C GLU A 154 -3.01 -3.97 -6.47
N THR A 155 -3.98 -3.32 -5.82
CA THR A 155 -5.09 -2.68 -6.52
C THR A 155 -5.54 -1.39 -5.82
N PRO A 156 -5.53 -0.25 -6.55
CA PRO A 156 -5.07 -0.04 -7.93
C PRO A 156 -3.58 -0.35 -8.13
N SER A 157 -3.21 -0.82 -9.33
CA SER A 157 -1.84 -1.21 -9.66
C SER A 157 -0.89 -0.01 -9.80
N ASN A 158 0.41 -0.24 -9.62
CA ASN A 158 1.46 0.73 -9.86
C ASN A 158 2.21 0.37 -11.17
N PRO A 159 2.28 1.24 -12.19
CA PRO A 159 1.89 2.66 -12.19
C PRO A 159 0.55 2.96 -12.86
N LEU A 160 -0.11 2.01 -13.50
CA LEU A 160 -1.24 2.25 -14.42
C LEU A 160 -2.59 2.40 -13.72
N THR A 161 -2.63 2.22 -12.41
CA THR A 161 -3.86 2.33 -11.60
C THR A 161 -5.01 1.42 -12.07
N GLU A 162 -4.69 0.27 -12.70
CA GLU A 162 -5.66 -0.75 -13.02
C GLU A 162 -6.30 -1.32 -11.74
N VAL A 163 -7.57 -1.65 -11.81
CA VAL A 163 -8.36 -2.13 -10.68
C VAL A 163 -8.78 -3.57 -10.92
N CYS A 164 -8.57 -4.47 -9.95
CA CYS A 164 -9.14 -5.81 -10.00
C CYS A 164 -10.49 -5.86 -9.28
N ASP A 165 -11.34 -6.81 -9.69
CA ASP A 165 -12.55 -7.17 -8.95
C ASP A 165 -12.16 -8.01 -7.74
N ILE A 166 -12.09 -7.36 -6.55
CA ILE A 166 -11.66 -8.00 -5.32
C ILE A 166 -12.62 -9.11 -4.92
N ALA A 167 -13.93 -8.90 -5.04
CA ALA A 167 -14.93 -9.89 -4.66
C ALA A 167 -14.87 -11.15 -5.54
N ALA A 168 -14.79 -10.96 -6.86
CA ALA A 168 -14.67 -12.07 -7.79
C ALA A 168 -13.35 -12.84 -7.58
N LEU A 169 -12.25 -12.14 -7.27
CA LEU A 169 -10.96 -12.77 -7.00
C LEU A 169 -10.95 -13.51 -5.66
N ALA A 170 -11.60 -12.97 -4.63
CA ALA A 170 -11.79 -13.65 -3.36
C ALA A 170 -12.56 -14.98 -3.53
N ASP A 171 -13.62 -14.97 -4.33
CA ASP A 171 -14.38 -16.18 -4.64
C ASP A 171 -13.52 -17.28 -5.29
N ILE A 172 -12.62 -16.90 -6.21
CA ILE A 172 -11.69 -17.86 -6.85
C ILE A 172 -10.69 -18.38 -5.83
N ALA A 173 -10.09 -17.51 -5.02
CA ALA A 173 -9.12 -17.88 -4.00
C ALA A 173 -9.74 -18.84 -2.97
N HIS A 174 -10.92 -18.52 -2.45
CA HIS A 174 -11.60 -19.33 -1.44
C HIS A 174 -12.04 -20.71 -1.99
N LYS A 175 -12.49 -20.78 -3.24
CA LYS A 175 -12.79 -22.09 -3.91
C LYS A 175 -11.55 -22.95 -4.05
N ALA A 176 -10.36 -22.34 -4.17
CA ALA A 176 -9.08 -23.05 -4.20
C ALA A 176 -8.53 -23.39 -2.79
N GLY A 177 -9.21 -22.97 -1.72
CA GLY A 177 -8.71 -23.10 -0.34
C GLY A 177 -7.55 -22.16 -0.01
N ALA A 178 -7.36 -21.12 -0.81
CA ALA A 178 -6.32 -20.11 -0.66
C ALA A 178 -6.86 -18.82 -0.02
N GLN A 179 -5.96 -17.95 0.49
CA GLN A 179 -6.28 -16.65 1.04
C GLN A 179 -6.00 -15.54 0.03
N LEU A 180 -6.84 -14.52 -0.04
CA LEU A 180 -6.61 -13.33 -0.84
C LEU A 180 -5.90 -12.26 -0.03
N VAL A 181 -4.70 -11.88 -0.48
CA VAL A 181 -3.88 -10.79 0.06
C VAL A 181 -3.99 -9.58 -0.85
N VAL A 182 -4.43 -8.45 -0.32
CA VAL A 182 -4.56 -7.18 -1.05
C VAL A 182 -3.58 -6.16 -0.49
N ASP A 183 -2.65 -5.68 -1.31
CA ASP A 183 -1.88 -4.48 -1.00
C ASP A 183 -2.76 -3.24 -1.24
N ASN A 184 -3.22 -2.62 -0.16
CA ASN A 184 -4.13 -1.47 -0.13
C ASN A 184 -3.40 -0.13 0.02
N CYS A 185 -2.13 -0.08 -0.35
CA CYS A 185 -1.24 1.05 -0.10
C CYS A 185 -1.70 2.34 -0.78
N PHE A 186 -2.27 2.26 -2.01
CA PHE A 186 -2.70 3.44 -2.77
C PHE A 186 -4.02 4.02 -2.27
N CYS A 187 -4.95 3.16 -1.89
CA CYS A 187 -6.28 3.58 -1.44
C CYS A 187 -6.34 3.90 0.04
N THR A 188 -5.60 3.18 0.87
CA THR A 188 -5.75 3.24 2.33
C THR A 188 -7.18 2.90 2.78
N PRO A 189 -7.46 2.70 4.08
CA PRO A 189 -8.83 2.48 4.54
C PRO A 189 -9.79 3.66 4.28
N ALA A 190 -9.25 4.83 3.92
CA ALA A 190 -10.07 6.00 3.61
C ALA A 190 -10.80 5.90 2.27
N ILE A 191 -10.26 5.11 1.33
CA ILE A 191 -10.82 4.98 -0.02
C ILE A 191 -11.34 3.59 -0.31
N GLN A 192 -10.66 2.54 0.13
CA GLN A 192 -11.01 1.14 -0.14
C GLN A 192 -10.86 0.29 1.12
N GLN A 193 -11.80 -0.61 1.36
CA GLN A 193 -11.80 -1.55 2.47
C GLN A 193 -11.86 -3.00 1.96
N PRO A 194 -10.71 -3.61 1.62
CA PRO A 194 -10.67 -4.91 0.96
C PRO A 194 -11.30 -6.07 1.75
N LEU A 195 -11.21 -6.06 3.09
CA LEU A 195 -11.86 -7.10 3.92
C LEU A 195 -13.38 -7.12 3.73
N ALA A 196 -14.01 -5.95 3.59
CA ALA A 196 -15.44 -5.85 3.33
C ALA A 196 -15.83 -6.37 1.93
N LEU A 197 -14.86 -6.50 1.02
CA LEU A 197 -15.02 -7.03 -0.33
C LEU A 197 -14.61 -8.50 -0.45
N GLY A 198 -14.25 -9.17 0.67
CA GLY A 198 -13.92 -10.58 0.69
C GLY A 198 -12.42 -10.91 0.74
N ALA A 199 -11.52 -9.93 0.77
CA ALA A 199 -10.11 -10.20 1.04
C ALA A 199 -9.90 -10.75 2.46
N ASP A 200 -8.87 -11.56 2.65
CA ASP A 200 -8.52 -12.15 3.95
C ASP A 200 -7.43 -11.37 4.67
N ILE A 201 -6.51 -10.80 3.90
CA ILE A 201 -5.31 -10.15 4.40
C ILE A 201 -5.10 -8.83 3.66
N ILE A 202 -4.76 -7.79 4.42
CA ILE A 202 -4.37 -6.49 3.87
C ILE A 202 -2.89 -6.24 4.15
N ILE A 203 -2.19 -5.71 3.17
CA ILE A 203 -0.83 -5.18 3.30
C ILE A 203 -0.86 -3.65 3.19
N HIS A 204 -0.05 -2.98 4.00
CA HIS A 204 0.26 -1.57 3.87
C HIS A 204 1.75 -1.29 3.87
N SER A 205 2.18 -0.40 3.01
CA SER A 205 3.38 0.39 3.22
C SER A 205 2.98 1.68 3.96
N ALA A 206 3.15 1.70 5.29
CA ALA A 206 2.83 2.88 6.09
C ALA A 206 3.68 4.12 5.71
N THR A 207 4.80 3.90 5.02
CA THR A 207 5.66 4.90 4.40
C THR A 207 4.93 5.88 3.48
N LYS A 208 3.80 5.45 2.89
CA LYS A 208 3.04 6.18 1.87
C LYS A 208 2.00 7.08 2.54
N TYR A 209 0.77 7.02 2.14
CA TYR A 209 -0.32 7.87 2.64
C TYR A 209 -0.60 7.75 4.15
N ILE A 210 -0.23 6.65 4.82
CA ILE A 210 -0.39 6.53 6.28
C ILE A 210 0.53 7.53 6.99
N ASP A 211 1.79 7.64 6.60
CA ASP A 211 2.68 8.73 7.01
C ASP A 211 2.20 10.07 6.43
N GLY A 212 2.05 10.12 5.12
CA GLY A 212 1.53 11.24 4.36
C GLY A 212 2.44 12.48 4.29
N GLN A 213 3.68 12.40 4.79
CA GLN A 213 4.62 13.53 4.83
C GLN A 213 6.08 13.13 4.55
N GLY A 214 6.32 11.89 4.11
CA GLY A 214 7.65 11.41 3.71
C GLY A 214 8.67 11.33 4.86
N ARG A 215 8.22 11.05 6.11
CA ARG A 215 9.06 11.12 7.32
C ARG A 215 9.69 9.79 7.71
N CYS A 216 8.92 8.68 7.59
CA CYS A 216 9.31 7.39 8.16
C CYS A 216 9.02 6.22 7.22
N LEU A 217 9.78 5.13 7.39
CA LEU A 217 9.49 3.84 6.78
C LEU A 217 8.68 2.99 7.75
N GLY A 218 7.70 2.26 7.22
CA GLY A 218 6.91 1.30 7.97
C GLY A 218 6.02 0.45 7.09
N GLY A 219 5.46 -0.60 7.66
CA GLY A 219 4.50 -1.47 7.01
C GLY A 219 3.55 -2.10 8.02
N ALA A 220 2.52 -2.76 7.52
CA ALA A 220 1.57 -3.49 8.33
C ALA A 220 0.94 -4.65 7.55
N VAL A 221 0.63 -5.74 8.26
CA VAL A 221 -0.20 -6.85 7.80
C VAL A 221 -1.43 -6.91 8.68
N LEU A 222 -2.61 -7.03 8.09
CA LEU A 222 -3.87 -7.06 8.84
C LEU A 222 -4.76 -8.21 8.35
N GLY A 223 -5.56 -8.75 9.26
CA GLY A 223 -6.52 -9.82 8.95
C GLY A 223 -7.17 -10.35 10.21
N SER A 224 -7.67 -11.60 10.14
CA SER A 224 -8.19 -12.31 11.30
C SER A 224 -7.06 -12.65 12.28
N LYS A 225 -7.38 -12.85 13.56
CA LYS A 225 -6.39 -13.28 14.57
C LYS A 225 -5.70 -14.57 14.18
N ALA A 226 -6.43 -15.52 13.63
CA ALA A 226 -5.90 -16.81 13.22
C ALA A 226 -4.82 -16.69 12.13
N LEU A 227 -5.01 -15.78 11.16
CA LEU A 227 -4.04 -15.51 10.11
C LEU A 227 -2.86 -14.65 10.61
N MET A 228 -3.11 -13.76 11.57
CA MET A 228 -2.06 -12.86 12.08
C MET A 228 -1.14 -13.50 13.10
N GLU A 229 -1.57 -14.57 13.78
CA GLU A 229 -0.74 -15.27 14.78
C GLU A 229 0.58 -15.83 14.18
N PRO A 230 0.59 -16.61 13.09
CA PRO A 230 1.83 -17.06 12.46
C PRO A 230 2.66 -15.90 11.87
N VAL A 231 2.04 -14.86 11.33
CA VAL A 231 2.72 -13.65 10.84
C VAL A 231 3.45 -12.94 12.00
N TYR A 232 2.80 -12.79 13.14
CA TYR A 232 3.41 -12.24 14.35
C TYR A 232 4.53 -13.14 14.90
N GLY A 233 4.35 -14.46 14.85
CA GLY A 233 5.38 -15.45 15.22
C GLY A 233 6.66 -15.28 14.40
N PHE A 234 6.52 -15.12 13.09
CA PHE A 234 7.64 -14.83 12.21
C PHE A 234 8.30 -13.48 12.54
N LEU A 235 7.52 -12.40 12.62
CA LEU A 235 8.01 -11.04 12.92
C LEU A 235 8.82 -11.01 14.22
N ARG A 236 8.30 -11.57 15.29
CA ARG A 236 8.91 -11.60 16.62
C ARG A 236 10.25 -12.36 16.61
N THR A 237 10.38 -13.39 15.77
CA THR A 237 11.58 -14.21 15.64
C THR A 237 12.60 -13.61 14.67
N ALA A 238 12.16 -13.19 13.48
CA ALA A 238 13.01 -12.63 12.43
C ALA A 238 13.43 -11.16 12.71
N GLY A 239 12.69 -10.43 13.56
CA GLY A 239 13.09 -9.10 14.01
C GLY A 239 12.72 -7.95 13.06
N VAL A 240 11.83 -8.15 12.10
CA VAL A 240 11.38 -7.12 11.13
C VAL A 240 10.34 -6.15 11.74
N THR A 241 10.54 -5.77 13.01
CA THR A 241 9.59 -5.01 13.83
C THR A 241 9.65 -3.51 13.56
N MET A 242 8.53 -2.82 13.78
CA MET A 242 8.45 -1.36 13.69
C MET A 242 9.07 -0.70 14.93
N SER A 243 9.77 0.41 14.74
CA SER A 243 10.23 1.23 15.87
C SER A 243 9.07 1.99 16.52
N ALA A 244 9.13 2.20 17.84
CA ALA A 244 8.11 2.97 18.55
C ALA A 244 8.00 4.42 18.04
N PHE A 245 9.11 5.03 17.65
CA PHE A 245 9.10 6.37 17.09
C PHE A 245 8.33 6.42 15.76
N ASN A 246 8.59 5.50 14.84
CA ASN A 246 7.86 5.44 13.56
C ASN A 246 6.38 5.15 13.78
N ALA A 247 6.04 4.25 14.72
CA ALA A 247 4.65 3.98 15.09
C ALA A 247 3.92 5.23 15.59
N TRP A 248 4.61 6.05 16.41
CA TRP A 248 4.05 7.32 16.89
C TRP A 248 3.82 8.32 15.74
N VAL A 249 4.76 8.43 14.80
CA VAL A 249 4.60 9.25 13.58
C VAL A 249 3.38 8.80 12.77
N PHE A 250 3.21 7.48 12.58
CA PHE A 250 2.07 6.93 11.84
C PHE A 250 0.74 7.10 12.58
N LEU A 251 0.73 7.01 13.92
CA LEU A 251 -0.45 7.36 14.72
C LEU A 251 -0.94 8.77 14.38
N LYS A 252 -0.02 9.74 14.35
CA LYS A 252 -0.34 11.14 13.97
C LYS A 252 -0.71 11.28 12.50
N GLY A 253 -0.14 10.48 11.62
CA GLY A 253 -0.54 10.40 10.22
C GLY A 253 -1.97 9.89 10.04
N LEU A 254 -2.36 8.86 10.78
CA LEU A 254 -3.72 8.29 10.74
C LEU A 254 -4.80 9.28 11.19
N GLU A 255 -4.52 10.14 12.17
CA GLU A 255 -5.50 11.14 12.64
C GLU A 255 -6.04 12.06 11.54
N THR A 256 -5.22 12.35 10.53
CA THR A 256 -5.56 13.24 9.41
C THR A 256 -5.75 12.49 8.09
N LEU A 257 -5.76 11.16 8.10
CA LEU A 257 -5.75 10.34 6.88
C LEU A 257 -6.91 10.69 5.96
N TYR A 258 -8.15 10.69 6.48
CA TYR A 258 -9.36 10.94 5.68
C TYR A 258 -9.35 12.32 5.04
N VAL A 259 -8.99 13.36 5.80
CA VAL A 259 -8.91 14.74 5.28
C VAL A 259 -7.87 14.86 4.18
N ARG A 260 -6.70 14.20 4.34
CA ARG A 260 -5.65 14.21 3.32
C ARG A 260 -6.06 13.42 2.08
N MET A 261 -6.60 12.22 2.24
CA MET A 261 -7.01 11.39 1.10
C MET A 261 -8.11 12.05 0.28
N ASP A 262 -9.07 12.73 0.91
CA ASP A 262 -10.08 13.52 0.21
C ASP A 262 -9.44 14.65 -0.62
N ALA A 263 -8.51 15.39 -0.04
CA ALA A 263 -7.81 16.46 -0.75
C ALA A 263 -6.93 15.92 -1.91
N HIS A 264 -6.18 14.83 -1.68
CA HIS A 264 -5.39 14.16 -2.72
C HIS A 264 -6.28 13.70 -3.89
N ALA A 265 -7.40 13.03 -3.61
CA ALA A 265 -8.30 12.51 -4.63
C ALA A 265 -8.97 13.64 -5.43
N ARG A 266 -9.38 14.71 -4.77
CA ARG A 266 -9.96 15.90 -5.44
C ARG A 266 -8.94 16.57 -6.37
N ASN A 267 -7.72 16.77 -5.91
CA ASN A 267 -6.64 17.34 -6.73
C ASN A 267 -6.28 16.41 -7.90
N ALA A 268 -6.19 15.09 -7.64
CA ALA A 268 -5.87 14.10 -8.67
C ALA A 268 -6.94 14.04 -9.76
N LEU A 269 -8.21 14.06 -9.40
CA LEU A 269 -9.31 14.11 -10.37
C LEU A 269 -9.24 15.39 -11.23
N ALA A 270 -9.03 16.54 -10.60
CA ALA A 270 -8.92 17.82 -11.31
C ALA A 270 -7.70 17.88 -12.24
N LEU A 271 -6.56 17.26 -11.82
CA LEU A 271 -5.38 17.15 -12.66
C LEU A 271 -5.61 16.18 -13.83
N ALA A 272 -6.16 14.99 -13.56
CA ALA A 272 -6.42 13.97 -14.57
C ALA A 272 -7.40 14.49 -15.65
N THR A 273 -8.47 15.16 -15.25
CA THR A 273 -9.43 15.79 -16.16
C THR A 273 -8.78 16.88 -17.02
N TRP A 274 -7.88 17.67 -16.45
CA TRP A 274 -7.14 18.67 -17.21
C TRP A 274 -6.14 18.02 -18.18
N LEU A 275 -5.44 16.96 -17.77
CA LEU A 275 -4.48 16.24 -18.61
C LEU A 275 -5.13 15.63 -19.85
N GLU A 276 -6.35 15.10 -19.77
CA GLU A 276 -7.09 14.57 -20.94
C GLU A 276 -7.30 15.62 -22.06
N GLN A 277 -7.30 16.90 -21.69
CA GLN A 277 -7.52 18.00 -22.64
C GLN A 277 -6.22 18.55 -23.22
N GLN A 278 -5.05 18.07 -22.77
CA GLN A 278 -3.80 18.63 -23.22
C GLN A 278 -3.30 17.97 -24.52
N PRO A 279 -2.91 18.76 -25.52
CA PRO A 279 -2.41 18.23 -26.79
C PRO A 279 -1.14 17.39 -26.63
N GLY A 280 -0.30 17.68 -25.63
CA GLY A 280 0.91 16.94 -25.28
C GLY A 280 0.67 15.59 -24.57
N VAL A 281 -0.57 15.22 -24.29
CA VAL A 281 -0.94 13.97 -23.61
C VAL A 281 -1.59 13.02 -24.60
N ALA A 282 -1.09 11.79 -24.66
CA ALA A 282 -1.66 10.75 -25.51
C ALA A 282 -2.79 9.96 -24.80
N ARG A 283 -2.62 9.68 -23.51
CA ARG A 283 -3.55 8.90 -22.69
C ARG A 283 -3.37 9.24 -21.21
N VAL A 284 -4.45 9.20 -20.44
CA VAL A 284 -4.46 9.35 -18.97
C VAL A 284 -4.96 8.07 -18.34
N TYR A 285 -4.32 7.67 -17.23
CA TYR A 285 -4.68 6.52 -16.40
C TYR A 285 -5.03 7.03 -15.01
N TYR A 286 -6.31 7.04 -14.71
CA TYR A 286 -6.85 7.42 -13.40
C TYR A 286 -8.24 6.82 -13.21
N PRO A 287 -8.46 5.95 -12.22
CA PRO A 287 -9.70 5.19 -12.09
C PRO A 287 -10.93 6.05 -11.74
N GLY A 288 -10.73 7.30 -11.30
CA GLY A 288 -11.79 8.27 -11.06
C GLY A 288 -12.29 9.04 -12.30
N LEU A 289 -11.69 8.83 -13.50
CA LEU A 289 -12.19 9.39 -14.75
C LEU A 289 -13.27 8.50 -15.34
N SER A 290 -14.37 9.08 -15.82
CA SER A 290 -15.43 8.34 -16.51
C SER A 290 -14.98 7.68 -17.82
N SER A 291 -13.88 8.16 -18.40
CA SER A 291 -13.21 7.59 -19.57
C SER A 291 -12.37 6.35 -19.24
N HIS A 292 -12.07 6.10 -17.96
CA HIS A 292 -11.28 4.94 -17.56
C HIS A 292 -12.07 3.65 -17.79
N PRO A 293 -11.47 2.60 -18.43
CA PRO A 293 -12.19 1.37 -18.77
C PRO A 293 -12.84 0.67 -17.56
N GLN A 294 -12.25 0.83 -16.38
CA GLN A 294 -12.69 0.20 -15.14
C GLN A 294 -13.38 1.19 -14.17
N TYR A 295 -13.83 2.36 -14.65
CA TYR A 295 -14.46 3.38 -13.81
C TYR A 295 -15.62 2.82 -12.97
N ALA A 296 -16.53 2.07 -13.59
CA ALA A 296 -17.69 1.50 -12.88
C ALA A 296 -17.26 0.55 -11.76
N LEU A 297 -16.29 -0.34 -12.03
CA LEU A 297 -15.72 -1.25 -11.03
C LEU A 297 -15.00 -0.47 -9.93
N ALA A 298 -14.15 0.49 -10.29
CA ALA A 298 -13.44 1.32 -9.32
C ALA A 298 -14.42 2.02 -8.37
N MET A 299 -15.44 2.67 -8.89
CA MET A 299 -16.44 3.41 -8.07
C MET A 299 -17.39 2.49 -7.29
N SER A 300 -17.46 1.20 -7.59
CA SER A 300 -18.19 0.22 -6.77
C SER A 300 -17.40 -0.25 -5.55
N GLN A 301 -16.06 -0.21 -5.59
CA GLN A 301 -15.14 -0.69 -4.56
C GLN A 301 -14.48 0.43 -3.77
N GLN A 302 -14.36 1.62 -4.38
CA GLN A 302 -13.60 2.77 -3.88
C GLN A 302 -14.49 3.99 -3.75
N SER A 303 -14.27 4.80 -2.73
CA SER A 303 -14.98 6.08 -2.57
C SER A 303 -14.48 7.17 -3.53
N SER A 304 -13.29 6.99 -4.14
CA SER A 304 -12.66 7.91 -5.10
C SER A 304 -11.54 7.23 -5.88
N GLY A 305 -10.99 7.89 -6.90
CA GLY A 305 -9.87 7.37 -7.71
C GLY A 305 -8.48 7.43 -7.03
N GLY A 306 -8.39 7.96 -5.81
CA GLY A 306 -7.11 8.08 -5.09
C GLY A 306 -6.24 9.25 -5.54
N GLY A 307 -4.96 9.22 -5.15
CA GLY A 307 -4.02 10.32 -5.37
C GLY A 307 -2.95 10.06 -6.45
N ILE A 308 -3.04 8.97 -7.21
CA ILE A 308 -2.05 8.61 -8.24
C ILE A 308 -2.64 8.83 -9.63
N VAL A 309 -1.95 9.60 -10.46
CA VAL A 309 -2.29 9.84 -11.87
C VAL A 309 -1.10 9.43 -12.74
N SER A 310 -1.32 8.60 -13.74
CA SER A 310 -0.32 8.32 -14.77
C SER A 310 -0.82 8.76 -16.13
N PHE A 311 0.10 9.14 -17.00
CA PHE A 311 -0.23 9.58 -18.36
C PHE A 311 0.93 9.38 -19.32
N GLU A 312 0.62 9.27 -20.60
CA GLU A 312 1.61 9.16 -21.67
C GLU A 312 1.84 10.51 -22.33
N VAL A 313 3.10 10.91 -22.41
CA VAL A 313 3.53 12.15 -23.11
C VAL A 313 3.69 11.89 -24.60
N ARG A 314 3.16 12.78 -25.44
CA ARG A 314 3.39 12.75 -26.89
C ARG A 314 4.80 13.24 -27.22
N ALA A 315 5.54 12.46 -27.98
CA ALA A 315 6.84 12.88 -28.50
C ALA A 315 6.67 13.81 -29.73
N LYS A 316 7.51 14.83 -29.82
CA LYS A 316 7.62 15.67 -31.02
C LYS A 316 8.38 14.92 -32.13
N ALA A 317 8.30 15.43 -33.37
CA ALA A 317 9.08 14.90 -34.49
C ALA A 317 10.57 14.88 -34.13
N GLY A 318 11.20 13.72 -34.32
CA GLY A 318 12.63 13.53 -34.00
C GLY A 318 12.96 13.24 -32.52
N GLN A 319 11.97 13.18 -31.65
CA GLN A 319 12.12 12.87 -30.22
C GLN A 319 11.59 11.46 -29.93
N THR A 320 12.27 10.71 -29.06
CA THR A 320 11.72 9.44 -28.57
C THR A 320 10.69 9.70 -27.47
N PRO A 321 9.73 8.78 -27.21
CA PRO A 321 8.78 8.91 -26.11
C PRO A 321 9.46 9.10 -24.74
N GLN A 322 10.56 8.40 -24.49
CA GLN A 322 11.37 8.57 -23.28
C GLN A 322 11.96 9.97 -23.15
N GLN A 323 12.51 10.52 -24.24
CA GLN A 323 13.05 11.88 -24.23
C GLN A 323 11.96 12.92 -23.97
N ALA A 324 10.74 12.71 -24.49
CA ALA A 324 9.61 13.59 -24.23
C ALA A 324 9.20 13.54 -22.76
N ALA A 325 9.09 12.35 -22.17
CA ALA A 325 8.77 12.17 -20.75
C ALA A 325 9.84 12.80 -19.84
N TRP A 326 11.12 12.60 -20.15
CA TRP A 326 12.22 13.21 -19.38
C TRP A 326 12.24 14.72 -19.50
N ALA A 327 12.05 15.28 -20.68
CA ALA A 327 11.99 16.73 -20.87
C ALA A 327 10.86 17.38 -20.07
N LEU A 328 9.69 16.73 -19.97
CA LEU A 328 8.61 17.18 -19.11
C LEU A 328 9.01 17.13 -17.64
N ILE A 329 9.55 16.01 -17.16
CA ILE A 329 9.96 15.83 -15.76
C ILE A 329 11.01 16.86 -15.36
N ASP A 330 12.03 17.05 -16.21
CA ASP A 330 13.13 18.01 -15.95
C ASP A 330 12.67 19.48 -15.97
N ALA A 331 11.54 19.76 -16.63
CA ALA A 331 10.95 21.12 -16.68
C ALA A 331 10.19 21.50 -15.42
N THR A 332 9.77 20.53 -14.58
CA THR A 332 9.02 20.84 -13.35
C THR A 332 9.88 21.63 -12.33
N LYS A 333 9.24 22.54 -11.63
CA LYS A 333 9.86 23.40 -10.61
C LYS A 333 9.28 23.18 -9.23
N LEU A 334 7.99 22.88 -9.18
CA LEU A 334 7.22 22.66 -7.95
C LEU A 334 7.14 21.17 -7.62
N ILE A 335 6.81 20.34 -8.61
CA ILE A 335 6.64 18.91 -8.43
C ILE A 335 8.00 18.25 -8.25
N SER A 336 8.21 17.56 -7.13
CA SER A 336 9.50 16.94 -6.79
C SER A 336 9.79 15.69 -7.64
N ILE A 337 10.98 15.61 -8.23
CA ILE A 337 11.43 14.43 -8.97
C ILE A 337 11.88 13.37 -7.96
N THR A 338 11.03 12.39 -7.69
CA THR A 338 11.34 11.27 -6.80
C THR A 338 10.43 10.06 -7.08
N ALA A 339 10.94 8.87 -6.82
CA ALA A 339 10.18 7.62 -7.00
C ALA A 339 9.16 7.35 -5.88
N ASN A 340 9.19 8.10 -4.77
CA ASN A 340 8.23 7.93 -3.67
C ASN A 340 6.82 8.40 -4.08
N LEU A 341 5.85 8.15 -3.21
CA LEU A 341 4.45 8.57 -3.40
C LEU A 341 3.76 8.70 -2.03
N GLY A 342 2.58 9.33 -2.02
CA GLY A 342 1.77 9.45 -0.80
C GLY A 342 2.24 10.53 0.16
N ASP A 343 3.05 11.47 -0.30
CA ASP A 343 3.49 12.65 0.45
C ASP A 343 2.48 13.81 0.28
N ALA A 344 2.47 14.74 1.22
CA ALA A 344 1.78 16.02 1.09
C ALA A 344 2.27 16.83 -0.13
N LYS A 345 3.52 16.62 -0.54
CA LYS A 345 4.11 17.22 -1.75
C LYS A 345 3.87 16.32 -2.96
N SER A 346 3.51 16.93 -4.08
CA SER A 346 3.44 16.23 -5.36
C SER A 346 4.79 15.71 -5.80
N THR A 347 4.81 14.49 -6.33
CA THR A 347 6.02 13.85 -6.85
C THR A 347 5.80 13.32 -8.24
N ILE A 348 6.83 13.38 -9.10
CA ILE A 348 6.82 12.93 -10.48
C ILE A 348 7.95 11.95 -10.75
N THR A 349 7.69 10.93 -11.56
CA THR A 349 8.72 9.95 -11.94
C THR A 349 8.43 9.36 -13.31
N HIS A 350 9.49 8.83 -13.96
CA HIS A 350 9.41 8.02 -15.17
C HIS A 350 9.48 6.53 -14.81
N PRO A 351 8.36 5.79 -14.77
CA PRO A 351 8.33 4.42 -14.25
C PRO A 351 9.29 3.47 -14.96
N ALA A 352 9.40 3.54 -16.28
CA ALA A 352 10.21 2.63 -17.08
C ALA A 352 11.71 2.64 -16.71
N THR A 353 12.26 3.81 -16.30
CA THR A 353 13.69 3.95 -15.95
C THR A 353 13.95 4.07 -14.44
N THR A 354 12.91 4.04 -13.59
CA THR A 354 13.04 4.17 -12.14
C THR A 354 12.40 2.98 -11.42
N THR A 355 11.12 3.07 -11.08
CA THR A 355 10.41 2.07 -10.25
C THR A 355 10.32 0.69 -10.90
N HIS A 356 10.38 0.61 -12.24
CA HIS A 356 10.30 -0.62 -13.02
C HIS A 356 11.56 -0.89 -13.86
N SER A 357 12.68 -0.21 -13.57
CA SER A 357 13.94 -0.37 -14.31
C SER A 357 14.55 -1.78 -14.20
N ARG A 358 14.22 -2.52 -13.14
CA ARG A 358 14.68 -3.90 -12.92
C ARG A 358 13.80 -4.97 -13.58
N VAL A 359 12.72 -4.56 -14.22
CA VAL A 359 11.83 -5.41 -15.01
C VAL A 359 12.34 -5.40 -16.46
N THR A 360 12.35 -6.54 -17.14
CA THR A 360 12.80 -6.60 -18.56
C THR A 360 11.91 -5.75 -19.47
N ALA A 361 12.43 -5.35 -20.63
CA ALA A 361 11.67 -4.51 -21.57
C ALA A 361 10.38 -5.20 -22.04
N GLU A 362 10.46 -6.52 -22.29
CA GLU A 362 9.32 -7.34 -22.70
C GLU A 362 8.26 -7.41 -21.59
N ALA A 363 8.68 -7.60 -20.34
CA ALA A 363 7.77 -7.66 -19.21
C ALA A 363 7.15 -6.28 -18.89
N ARG A 364 7.90 -5.16 -19.07
CA ARG A 364 7.32 -3.81 -18.99
C ARG A 364 6.26 -3.58 -20.07
N THR A 365 6.56 -3.96 -21.31
CA THR A 365 5.61 -3.83 -22.42
C THR A 365 4.34 -4.67 -22.17
N ALA A 366 4.50 -5.90 -21.68
CA ALA A 366 3.38 -6.76 -21.32
C ALA A 366 2.53 -6.20 -20.15
N ALA A 367 3.16 -5.42 -19.26
CA ALA A 367 2.47 -4.69 -18.19
C ALA A 367 1.96 -3.29 -18.63
N GLY A 368 2.02 -2.94 -19.93
CA GLY A 368 1.57 -1.64 -20.45
C GLY A 368 2.44 -0.44 -20.06
N ILE A 369 3.64 -0.68 -19.54
CA ILE A 369 4.57 0.39 -19.13
C ILE A 369 5.41 0.80 -20.33
N VAL A 370 4.94 1.84 -21.02
CA VAL A 370 5.59 2.38 -22.22
C VAL A 370 6.63 3.45 -21.87
N ASP A 371 7.54 3.73 -22.81
CA ASP A 371 8.64 4.69 -22.59
C ASP A 371 8.18 6.17 -22.48
N GLY A 372 6.97 6.50 -22.90
CA GLY A 372 6.38 7.83 -22.71
C GLY A 372 5.61 8.01 -21.43
N LEU A 373 5.55 6.96 -20.58
CA LEU A 373 4.72 6.97 -19.36
C LEU A 373 5.35 7.81 -18.24
N VAL A 374 4.56 8.70 -17.68
CA VAL A 374 4.88 9.51 -16.49
C VAL A 374 3.87 9.21 -15.40
N ARG A 375 4.32 9.09 -14.14
CA ARG A 375 3.45 8.96 -12.96
C ARG A 375 3.63 10.16 -12.05
N ILE A 376 2.51 10.75 -11.64
CA ILE A 376 2.44 11.77 -10.58
C ILE A 376 1.70 11.19 -9.38
N ALA A 377 2.31 11.27 -8.19
CA ALA A 377 1.57 11.19 -6.94
C ALA A 377 1.18 12.62 -6.57
N VAL A 378 -0.11 12.91 -6.66
CA VAL A 378 -0.65 14.26 -6.52
C VAL A 378 -0.72 14.63 -5.04
N GLY A 379 -0.11 15.75 -4.66
CA GLY A 379 -0.04 16.25 -3.31
C GLY A 379 -1.19 17.17 -2.91
N LEU A 380 -0.93 17.99 -1.90
CA LEU A 380 -1.91 18.89 -1.29
C LEU A 380 -1.75 20.34 -1.74
N GLU A 381 -0.86 20.62 -2.69
CA GLU A 381 -0.66 21.94 -3.27
C GLU A 381 -1.93 22.42 -4.00
N HIS A 382 -2.03 23.72 -4.24
CA HIS A 382 -3.13 24.25 -5.03
C HIS A 382 -3.08 23.70 -6.46
N ILE A 383 -4.22 23.24 -6.96
CA ILE A 383 -4.29 22.52 -8.24
C ILE A 383 -3.82 23.36 -9.43
N ASP A 384 -4.07 24.66 -9.42
CA ASP A 384 -3.67 25.55 -10.53
C ASP A 384 -2.13 25.72 -10.58
N ASP A 385 -1.44 25.66 -9.44
CA ASP A 385 0.00 25.68 -9.38
C ASP A 385 0.60 24.38 -9.99
N LEU A 386 0.00 23.24 -9.71
CA LEU A 386 0.39 21.96 -10.31
C LEU A 386 0.17 21.95 -11.84
N LYS A 387 -0.97 22.48 -12.32
CA LYS A 387 -1.25 22.61 -13.75
C LYS A 387 -0.25 23.57 -14.40
N SER A 388 0.08 24.68 -13.74
CA SER A 388 1.06 25.65 -14.22
C SER A 388 2.46 25.02 -14.35
N ASP A 389 2.86 24.19 -13.41
CA ASP A 389 4.16 23.48 -13.43
C ASP A 389 4.25 22.46 -14.56
N LEU A 390 3.11 21.95 -15.04
CA LEU A 390 2.98 21.04 -16.18
C LEU A 390 2.63 21.76 -17.50
N SER A 391 2.70 23.08 -17.56
CA SER A 391 2.29 23.90 -18.71
C SER A 391 3.03 23.58 -20.01
N MET A 392 4.18 22.92 -19.96
CA MET A 392 4.87 22.40 -21.15
C MET A 392 3.98 21.48 -21.99
N LEU A 393 3.01 20.80 -21.40
CA LEU A 393 2.07 19.90 -22.10
C LEU A 393 1.07 20.69 -22.97
N THR A 394 0.83 21.96 -22.68
CA THR A 394 -0.08 22.82 -23.48
C THR A 394 0.55 23.28 -24.79
N ALA A 395 1.88 23.31 -24.85
CA ALA A 395 2.68 23.83 -25.98
C ALA A 395 3.16 22.73 -26.95
N LEU A 396 2.75 21.48 -26.73
CA LEU A 396 3.15 20.33 -27.56
C LEU A 396 2.18 20.07 -28.74
N ALA A 397 1.50 21.14 -29.23
CA ALA A 397 0.65 21.08 -30.42
C ALA A 397 1.47 21.22 -31.70
#